data_c0c9dfc27a5339b6011372c50621978c
#
_entry.id   c0c9dfc27a5339b6011372c50621978c
#
_cell.length_a   1.000
_cell.length_b   1.000
_cell.length_c   1.000
_cell.angle_alpha   90.00
_cell.angle_beta   90.00
_cell.angle_gamma   90.00
#
_symmetry.space_group_name_H-M   'P 1'
#
loop_
_entity.id
_entity.type
_entity.pdbx_description
1 polymer ?
#
loop_
_entity_poly.entity_id
_entity_poly.type
_entity_poly.pdbx_seq_one_letter_code
_entity_poly.pdbx_strand_id
1 'polypeptide(L)'
;DETLLEVSKTKTNDVIKTIGKNVARLVQDGDTIQVGWGGLPNAVMASLYNKKDLGVHTELLSDGLVYLMKTGVINNSRKTIDHGKTVAAFCMGTRETYDFLDNNPSIALRTLDYTNSQLIMSRIDNMVAINSALEIDLSGQATSESIGSVFYSGIGGHQDFMRGALFSKNGRTILALKSTSRDDTISRIVPALKEQAGVTLNRGDVRYVVTEYGIAYLHGKNIRERAMSLIAIAHPKFRPWLIEEAKKRGLIFKDQAFIPGKRGEYPEDLETFLTTKTDVQIFIRPVKISDESLLKDFFYTLSDKTIETRFISSRKDMPNERLQN
;
A
#
# COMPACT_ATOMS: atom_id res chain seq x y z
N ASP A 1 -18.92 38.10 5.93
CA ASP A 1 -17.76 37.24 5.62
C ASP A 1 -17.58 36.28 6.79
N GLU A 2 -17.72 34.98 6.53
CA GLU A 2 -17.48 33.93 7.51
C GLU A 2 -16.09 33.38 7.33
N THR A 3 -15.41 33.05 8.42
CA THR A 3 -14.08 32.39 8.37
C THR A 3 -14.25 30.92 8.00
N LEU A 4 -13.29 30.37 7.22
CA LEU A 4 -13.25 28.94 6.91
C LEU A 4 -13.05 28.12 8.19
N LEU A 5 -13.74 26.97 8.28
CA LEU A 5 -13.59 26.05 9.39
C LEU A 5 -12.21 25.42 9.40
N GLU A 6 -11.54 25.43 10.54
CA GLU A 6 -10.25 24.81 10.72
C GLU A 6 -10.36 23.35 11.19
N VAL A 7 -9.48 22.52 10.67
CA VAL A 7 -9.40 21.11 11.06
C VAL A 7 -8.42 20.94 12.22
N SER A 8 -8.85 20.27 13.28
CA SER A 8 -8.01 19.98 14.45
C SER A 8 -6.87 19.02 14.07
N LYS A 9 -5.66 19.29 14.58
CA LYS A 9 -4.49 18.41 14.38
C LYS A 9 -4.75 17.02 14.97
N THR A 10 -4.60 15.99 14.16
CA THR A 10 -4.79 14.59 14.58
C THR A 10 -3.56 14.11 15.36
N LYS A 11 -3.78 13.49 16.53
CA LYS A 11 -2.70 12.85 17.28
C LYS A 11 -2.18 11.62 16.53
N THR A 12 -0.88 11.51 16.40
CA THR A 12 -0.19 10.32 15.83
C THR A 12 0.30 9.41 16.94
N ASN A 13 0.34 8.10 16.69
CA ASN A 13 0.95 7.10 17.57
C ASN A 13 2.04 6.32 16.79
N ASP A 14 2.81 5.49 17.47
CA ASP A 14 3.94 4.79 16.87
C ASP A 14 3.54 3.77 15.80
N VAL A 15 2.37 3.13 15.93
CA VAL A 15 1.80 2.25 14.90
C VAL A 15 1.60 3.03 13.59
N ILE A 16 0.94 4.19 13.66
CA ILE A 16 0.68 5.03 12.49
C ILE A 16 2.00 5.56 11.89
N LYS A 17 2.98 5.94 12.72
CA LYS A 17 4.30 6.37 12.25
C LYS A 17 5.04 5.24 11.51
N THR A 18 4.95 3.99 12.02
CA THR A 18 5.57 2.82 11.38
C THR A 18 4.92 2.55 10.02
N ILE A 19 3.60 2.61 9.91
CA ILE A 19 2.90 2.52 8.63
C ILE A 19 3.36 3.63 7.68
N GLY A 20 3.46 4.87 8.15
CA GLY A 20 3.95 6.00 7.35
C GLY A 20 5.34 5.75 6.78
N LYS A 21 6.28 5.24 7.59
CA LYS A 21 7.62 4.85 7.15
C LYS A 21 7.59 3.75 6.09
N ASN A 22 6.76 2.72 6.28
CA ASN A 22 6.60 1.64 5.31
C ASN A 22 6.03 2.14 3.98
N VAL A 23 5.05 3.04 4.00
CA VAL A 23 4.53 3.68 2.79
C VAL A 23 5.60 4.52 2.09
N ALA A 24 6.38 5.31 2.84
CA ALA A 24 7.45 6.14 2.29
C ALA A 24 8.52 5.35 1.53
N ARG A 25 8.73 4.07 1.84
CA ARG A 25 9.63 3.16 1.09
C ARG A 25 9.13 2.88 -0.35
N LEU A 26 7.83 3.02 -0.59
CA LEU A 26 7.20 2.81 -1.89
C LEU A 26 7.11 4.08 -2.73
N VAL A 27 7.40 5.24 -2.15
CA VAL A 27 7.42 6.54 -2.84
C VAL A 27 8.86 6.84 -3.25
N GLN A 28 9.05 7.26 -4.50
CA GLN A 28 10.35 7.60 -5.08
C GLN A 28 10.44 9.10 -5.34
N ASP A 29 11.67 9.61 -5.49
CA ASP A 29 11.90 10.99 -5.90
C ASP A 29 11.32 11.24 -7.29
N GLY A 30 10.59 12.33 -7.44
CA GLY A 30 9.91 12.69 -8.68
C GLY A 30 8.53 12.07 -8.89
N ASP A 31 8.03 11.24 -7.96
CA ASP A 31 6.67 10.74 -8.01
C ASP A 31 5.63 11.86 -7.90
N THR A 32 4.49 11.68 -8.55
CA THR A 32 3.29 12.50 -8.33
C THR A 32 2.36 11.75 -7.38
N ILE A 33 2.06 12.35 -6.24
CA ILE A 33 1.30 11.71 -5.17
C ILE A 33 -0.14 12.22 -5.09
N GLN A 34 -1.06 11.33 -4.79
CA GLN A 34 -2.35 11.60 -4.18
C GLN A 34 -2.35 10.99 -2.79
N VAL A 35 -2.85 11.71 -1.81
CA VAL A 35 -2.94 11.24 -0.43
C VAL A 35 -4.35 11.48 0.09
N GLY A 36 -4.97 10.44 0.66
CA GLY A 36 -6.27 10.54 1.30
C GLY A 36 -6.26 11.42 2.55
N TRP A 37 -7.39 11.48 3.25
CA TRP A 37 -7.55 12.29 4.46
C TRP A 37 -7.54 11.43 5.73
N GLY A 38 -6.99 12.00 6.82
CA GLY A 38 -7.02 11.40 8.15
C GLY A 38 -5.66 11.26 8.81
N GLY A 39 -5.64 10.66 10.00
CA GLY A 39 -4.41 10.54 10.81
C GLY A 39 -3.31 9.69 10.18
N LEU A 40 -3.67 8.61 9.47
CA LEU A 40 -2.70 7.77 8.79
C LEU A 40 -2.10 8.47 7.56
N PRO A 41 -2.88 9.09 6.65
CA PRO A 41 -2.36 9.93 5.59
C PRO A 41 -1.42 11.05 6.08
N ASN A 42 -1.74 11.70 7.18
CA ASN A 42 -0.86 12.74 7.77
C ASN A 42 0.50 12.17 8.21
N ALA A 43 0.54 10.97 8.77
CA ALA A 43 1.80 10.33 9.15
C ALA A 43 2.62 9.87 7.93
N VAL A 44 1.95 9.48 6.84
CA VAL A 44 2.62 9.21 5.57
C VAL A 44 3.33 10.46 5.08
N MET A 45 2.62 11.59 4.99
CA MET A 45 3.20 12.86 4.55
C MET A 45 4.39 13.27 5.44
N ALA A 46 4.27 13.13 6.77
CA ALA A 46 5.37 13.39 7.69
C ALA A 46 6.59 12.47 7.44
N SER A 47 6.41 11.31 6.82
CA SER A 47 7.50 10.36 6.51
C SER A 47 8.14 10.61 5.15
N LEU A 48 7.63 11.57 4.35
CA LEU A 48 8.16 11.90 3.02
C LEU A 48 9.17 13.05 3.02
N TYR A 49 9.54 13.59 4.19
CA TYR A 49 10.38 14.79 4.33
C TYR A 49 11.75 14.71 3.65
N ASN A 50 12.27 13.51 3.42
CA ASN A 50 13.56 13.26 2.78
C ASN A 50 13.46 12.99 1.27
N LYS A 51 12.27 13.03 0.70
CA LYS A 51 12.05 12.87 -0.74
C LYS A 51 12.35 14.18 -1.47
N LYS A 52 12.51 14.08 -2.80
CA LYS A 52 12.84 15.20 -3.68
C LYS A 52 11.94 15.24 -4.88
N ASP A 53 11.65 16.46 -5.33
CA ASP A 53 10.95 16.72 -6.60
C ASP A 53 9.56 16.05 -6.71
N LEU A 54 8.86 15.85 -5.59
CA LEU A 54 7.52 15.30 -5.64
C LEU A 54 6.54 16.24 -6.34
N GLY A 55 5.57 15.67 -7.04
CA GLY A 55 4.41 16.35 -7.58
C GLY A 55 3.15 16.00 -6.79
N VAL A 56 2.09 16.81 -6.96
CA VAL A 56 0.77 16.55 -6.37
C VAL A 56 -0.33 16.66 -7.41
N HIS A 57 -1.16 15.63 -7.43
CA HIS A 57 -2.45 15.60 -8.10
C HIS A 57 -3.41 14.84 -7.21
N THR A 58 -4.30 15.56 -6.50
CA THR A 58 -5.11 15.02 -5.41
C THR A 58 -6.52 15.61 -5.42
N GLU A 59 -7.44 14.98 -4.73
CA GLU A 59 -8.76 15.56 -4.47
C GLU A 59 -8.65 16.62 -3.37
N LEU A 60 -8.07 16.25 -2.24
CA LEU A 60 -7.94 17.11 -1.07
C LEU A 60 -6.48 17.61 -0.90
N LEU A 61 -6.30 18.91 -0.77
CA LEU A 61 -5.08 19.53 -0.30
C LEU A 61 -5.15 19.73 1.22
N SER A 62 -4.16 19.19 1.93
CA SER A 62 -4.12 19.19 3.41
C SER A 62 -2.86 19.85 3.96
N ASP A 63 -2.84 20.14 5.27
CA ASP A 63 -1.71 20.74 5.98
C ASP A 63 -0.39 20.01 5.70
N GLY A 64 -0.40 18.66 5.65
CA GLY A 64 0.80 17.87 5.41
C GLY A 64 1.38 18.08 4.02
N LEU A 65 0.54 18.19 2.98
CA LEU A 65 0.99 18.48 1.62
C LEU A 65 1.53 19.92 1.54
N VAL A 66 0.86 20.89 2.15
CA VAL A 66 1.32 22.28 2.21
C VAL A 66 2.66 22.39 2.95
N TYR A 67 2.86 21.66 4.03
CA TYR A 67 4.15 21.58 4.71
C TYR A 67 5.27 21.07 3.78
N LEU A 68 5.03 20.01 3.02
CA LEU A 68 6.01 19.48 2.06
C LEU A 68 6.27 20.44 0.89
N MET A 69 5.29 21.26 0.49
CA MET A 69 5.48 22.35 -0.47
C MET A 69 6.38 23.46 0.10
N LYS A 70 6.10 23.92 1.31
CA LYS A 70 6.89 24.96 2.01
C LYS A 70 8.36 24.55 2.22
N THR A 71 8.60 23.25 2.44
CA THR A 71 9.95 22.70 2.64
C THR A 71 10.66 22.32 1.34
N GLY A 72 10.02 22.52 0.17
CA GLY A 72 10.61 22.24 -1.15
C GLY A 72 10.63 20.78 -1.55
N VAL A 73 10.10 19.87 -0.75
CA VAL A 73 9.94 18.44 -1.10
C VAL A 73 8.99 18.27 -2.27
N ILE A 74 7.90 19.04 -2.28
CA ILE A 74 6.96 19.14 -3.40
C ILE A 74 7.24 20.43 -4.16
N ASN A 75 7.69 20.28 -5.40
CA ASN A 75 7.94 21.40 -6.32
C ASN A 75 7.27 21.19 -7.70
N ASN A 76 6.66 20.05 -7.92
CA ASN A 76 5.95 19.67 -9.15
C ASN A 76 6.81 19.72 -10.44
N SER A 77 8.14 19.75 -10.30
CA SER A 77 9.07 19.94 -11.43
C SER A 77 9.15 18.73 -12.36
N ARG A 78 8.72 17.54 -11.90
CA ARG A 78 8.76 16.31 -12.70
C ARG A 78 7.38 15.82 -13.18
N LYS A 79 6.33 16.59 -12.94
CA LYS A 79 5.00 16.25 -13.45
C LYS A 79 4.96 16.27 -14.96
N THR A 80 4.35 15.28 -15.60
CA THR A 80 4.19 15.20 -17.06
C THR A 80 3.09 16.09 -17.60
N ILE A 81 2.08 16.38 -16.78
CA ILE A 81 1.04 17.40 -17.05
C ILE A 81 0.91 18.32 -15.84
N ASP A 82 0.37 19.50 -16.01
CA ASP A 82 0.30 20.54 -14.97
C ASP A 82 1.66 20.79 -14.30
N HIS A 83 2.72 20.86 -15.12
CA HIS A 83 4.08 21.07 -14.67
C HIS A 83 4.21 22.32 -13.78
N GLY A 84 4.87 22.18 -12.64
CA GLY A 84 5.03 23.26 -11.66
C GLY A 84 3.76 23.58 -10.85
N LYS A 85 2.66 22.81 -11.00
CA LYS A 85 1.40 23.04 -10.31
C LYS A 85 1.01 21.88 -9.40
N THR A 86 0.71 22.16 -8.14
CA THR A 86 -0.07 21.30 -7.28
C THR A 86 -1.53 21.40 -7.70
N VAL A 87 -2.12 20.28 -8.12
CA VAL A 87 -3.52 20.21 -8.53
C VAL A 87 -4.35 19.59 -7.43
N ALA A 88 -5.43 20.26 -7.03
CA ALA A 88 -6.38 19.77 -6.05
C ALA A 88 -7.81 20.19 -6.38
N ALA A 89 -8.82 19.49 -5.84
CA ALA A 89 -10.23 19.91 -6.00
C ALA A 89 -10.65 20.87 -4.91
N PHE A 90 -10.24 20.60 -3.68
CA PHE A 90 -10.55 21.46 -2.53
C PHE A 90 -9.45 21.35 -1.46
N CYS A 91 -9.56 22.19 -0.45
CA CYS A 91 -8.63 22.26 0.66
C CYS A 91 -9.34 22.14 2.00
N MET A 92 -8.73 21.39 2.92
CA MET A 92 -9.12 21.37 4.33
C MET A 92 -7.86 21.38 5.21
N GLY A 93 -7.76 22.36 6.08
CA GLY A 93 -6.55 22.49 6.91
C GLY A 93 -6.72 23.52 8.02
N THR A 94 -5.59 23.97 8.53
CA THR A 94 -5.49 25.07 9.49
C THR A 94 -5.48 26.43 8.75
N ARG A 95 -5.60 27.51 9.50
CA ARG A 95 -5.48 28.87 8.97
C ARG A 95 -4.19 29.06 8.16
N GLU A 96 -3.09 28.50 8.64
CA GLU A 96 -1.80 28.56 7.94
C GLU A 96 -1.85 27.97 6.52
N THR A 97 -2.61 26.90 6.33
CA THR A 97 -2.83 26.27 5.03
C THR A 97 -3.68 27.15 4.13
N TYR A 98 -4.74 27.75 4.64
CA TYR A 98 -5.59 28.66 3.86
C TYR A 98 -4.84 29.92 3.44
N ASP A 99 -4.04 30.50 4.34
CA ASP A 99 -3.19 31.66 4.04
C ASP A 99 -2.13 31.33 2.97
N PHE A 100 -1.60 30.10 2.97
CA PHE A 100 -0.67 29.62 1.93
C PHE A 100 -1.35 29.42 0.56
N LEU A 101 -2.63 29.09 0.55
CA LEU A 101 -3.41 28.95 -0.69
C LEU A 101 -3.67 30.30 -1.35
N ASP A 102 -3.89 31.34 -0.56
CA ASP A 102 -4.33 32.63 -1.05
C ASP A 102 -3.31 33.21 -2.03
N ASN A 103 -3.77 33.54 -3.23
CA ASN A 103 -2.98 34.10 -4.33
C ASN A 103 -1.70 33.30 -4.65
N ASN A 104 -1.66 31.97 -4.40
CA ASN A 104 -0.50 31.14 -4.67
C ASN A 104 -0.53 30.54 -6.09
N PRO A 105 0.30 31.05 -7.04
CA PRO A 105 0.28 30.58 -8.41
C PRO A 105 0.79 29.14 -8.59
N SER A 106 1.44 28.54 -7.60
CA SER A 106 1.87 27.13 -7.67
C SER A 106 0.74 26.13 -7.39
N ILE A 107 -0.45 26.60 -7.02
CA ILE A 107 -1.62 25.78 -6.72
C ILE A 107 -2.69 26.04 -7.78
N ALA A 108 -3.26 24.97 -8.32
CA ALA A 108 -4.37 25.01 -9.26
C ALA A 108 -5.53 24.20 -8.69
N LEU A 109 -6.57 24.90 -8.23
CA LEU A 109 -7.84 24.27 -7.86
C LEU A 109 -8.62 23.95 -9.16
N ARG A 110 -9.05 22.70 -9.27
CA ARG A 110 -9.79 22.17 -10.42
C ARG A 110 -11.05 21.47 -9.95
N THR A 111 -11.99 21.30 -10.84
CA THR A 111 -13.21 20.54 -10.57
C THR A 111 -12.94 19.04 -10.44
N LEU A 112 -13.84 18.30 -9.78
CA LEU A 112 -13.69 16.86 -9.56
C LEU A 112 -13.63 16.05 -10.86
N ASP A 113 -14.32 16.48 -11.91
CA ASP A 113 -14.25 15.86 -13.22
C ASP A 113 -12.85 15.93 -13.86
N TYR A 114 -11.99 16.85 -13.41
CA TYR A 114 -10.60 16.91 -13.78
C TYR A 114 -9.72 16.13 -12.79
N THR A 115 -9.79 16.43 -11.49
CA THR A 115 -8.88 15.84 -10.49
C THR A 115 -9.08 14.34 -10.32
N ASN A 116 -10.34 13.87 -10.36
CA ASN A 116 -10.69 12.47 -10.15
C ASN A 116 -10.79 11.68 -11.49
N SER A 117 -10.49 12.34 -12.61
CA SER A 117 -10.53 11.69 -13.91
C SER A 117 -9.41 10.66 -14.08
N GLN A 118 -9.77 9.40 -14.24
CA GLN A 118 -8.82 8.32 -14.52
C GLN A 118 -8.04 8.56 -15.83
N LEU A 119 -8.67 9.20 -16.82
CA LEU A 119 -8.03 9.57 -18.10
C LEU A 119 -6.97 10.67 -17.91
N ILE A 120 -7.20 11.62 -17.01
CA ILE A 120 -6.21 12.64 -16.67
C ILE A 120 -5.06 12.00 -15.91
N MET A 121 -5.36 11.22 -14.89
CA MET A 121 -4.34 10.54 -14.06
C MET A 121 -3.48 9.57 -14.86
N SER A 122 -4.02 8.88 -15.87
CA SER A 122 -3.24 7.99 -16.76
C SER A 122 -2.15 8.71 -17.54
N ARG A 123 -2.23 10.02 -17.70
CA ARG A 123 -1.24 10.87 -18.38
C ARG A 123 -0.16 11.41 -17.42
N ILE A 124 -0.28 11.15 -16.14
CA ILE A 124 0.70 11.54 -15.13
C ILE A 124 1.62 10.35 -14.88
N ASP A 125 2.84 10.39 -15.38
CA ASP A 125 3.84 9.34 -15.11
C ASP A 125 4.16 9.27 -13.61
N ASN A 126 4.46 8.07 -13.10
CA ASN A 126 4.80 7.82 -11.71
C ASN A 126 3.73 8.27 -10.70
N MET A 127 2.45 8.17 -11.08
CA MET A 127 1.34 8.50 -10.18
C MET A 127 1.25 7.48 -9.04
N VAL A 128 1.27 7.96 -7.80
CA VAL A 128 1.16 7.13 -6.59
C VAL A 128 -0.08 7.52 -5.80
N ALA A 129 -1.09 6.65 -5.83
CA ALA A 129 -2.30 6.83 -5.04
C ALA A 129 -2.14 6.16 -3.67
N ILE A 130 -2.25 6.94 -2.59
CA ILE A 130 -2.08 6.49 -1.20
C ILE A 130 -3.38 6.73 -0.45
N ASN A 131 -4.06 5.63 -0.13
CA ASN A 131 -5.35 5.68 0.55
C ASN A 131 -5.39 4.72 1.74
N SER A 132 -6.37 4.89 2.63
CA SER A 132 -6.55 4.04 3.80
C SER A 132 -7.83 3.21 3.70
N ALA A 133 -7.85 2.05 4.37
CA ALA A 133 -9.02 1.19 4.46
C ALA A 133 -9.44 0.93 5.90
N LEU A 134 -10.70 0.56 6.07
CA LEU A 134 -11.23 0.04 7.34
C LEU A 134 -10.93 -1.44 7.50
N GLU A 135 -11.17 -2.24 6.45
CA GLU A 135 -10.89 -3.68 6.41
C GLU A 135 -10.44 -4.09 5.00
N ILE A 136 -9.64 -5.16 4.93
CA ILE A 136 -9.29 -5.86 3.70
C ILE A 136 -9.46 -7.36 3.91
N ASP A 137 -10.07 -8.07 2.96
CA ASP A 137 -10.20 -9.52 3.01
C ASP A 137 -9.00 -10.24 2.38
N LEU A 138 -8.90 -11.55 2.63
CA LEU A 138 -7.79 -12.37 2.15
C LEU A 138 -7.71 -12.50 0.62
N SER A 139 -8.75 -12.12 -0.10
CA SER A 139 -8.70 -12.02 -1.57
C SER A 139 -8.13 -10.68 -2.05
N GLY A 140 -8.11 -9.67 -1.17
CA GLY A 140 -7.64 -8.31 -1.44
C GLY A 140 -8.75 -7.32 -1.81
N GLN A 141 -10.02 -7.64 -1.55
CA GLN A 141 -11.11 -6.67 -1.57
C GLN A 141 -11.07 -5.82 -0.31
N ALA A 142 -11.31 -4.52 -0.42
CA ALA A 142 -11.24 -3.62 0.72
C ALA A 142 -12.48 -2.72 0.82
N THR A 143 -12.84 -2.40 2.07
CA THR A 143 -13.83 -1.40 2.40
C THR A 143 -13.18 -0.23 3.11
N SER A 144 -13.56 0.98 2.73
CA SER A 144 -13.11 2.23 3.37
C SER A 144 -14.28 3.05 3.90
N GLU A 145 -15.50 2.67 3.55
CA GLU A 145 -16.73 3.43 3.81
C GLU A 145 -17.62 2.76 4.84
N SER A 146 -17.53 1.43 5.03
CA SER A 146 -18.42 0.70 5.94
C SER A 146 -17.73 -0.45 6.66
N ILE A 147 -18.36 -0.92 7.75
CA ILE A 147 -18.06 -2.20 8.40
C ILE A 147 -19.39 -2.95 8.53
N GLY A 148 -19.59 -3.99 7.72
CA GLY A 148 -20.92 -4.58 7.54
C GLY A 148 -21.88 -3.55 6.98
N SER A 149 -23.09 -3.52 7.50
CA SER A 149 -24.15 -2.58 7.10
C SER A 149 -24.00 -1.15 7.65
N VAL A 150 -22.99 -0.88 8.49
CA VAL A 150 -22.77 0.45 9.09
C VAL A 150 -21.85 1.26 8.21
N PHE A 151 -22.39 2.28 7.55
CA PHE A 151 -21.63 3.23 6.74
C PHE A 151 -21.12 4.40 7.57
N TYR A 152 -19.84 4.72 7.41
CA TYR A 152 -19.16 5.86 8.07
C TYR A 152 -18.94 7.03 7.10
N SER A 153 -18.97 6.77 5.80
CA SER A 153 -18.81 7.77 4.74
C SER A 153 -19.45 7.30 3.44
N GLY A 154 -19.44 8.14 2.41
CA GLY A 154 -19.60 7.72 1.02
C GLY A 154 -18.30 7.13 0.46
N ILE A 155 -18.35 6.68 -0.78
CA ILE A 155 -17.21 6.08 -1.50
C ILE A 155 -16.11 7.12 -1.78
N GLY A 156 -16.47 8.38 -2.05
CA GLY A 156 -15.54 9.45 -2.43
C GLY A 156 -14.74 9.13 -3.69
N GLY A 157 -13.62 9.84 -3.87
CA GLY A 157 -12.68 9.64 -5.00
C GLY A 157 -11.69 8.49 -4.84
N HIS A 158 -11.80 7.69 -3.77
CA HIS A 158 -10.84 6.64 -3.45
C HIS A 158 -10.60 5.68 -4.64
N GLN A 159 -11.68 5.15 -5.21
CA GLN A 159 -11.60 4.23 -6.34
C GLN A 159 -11.04 4.90 -7.59
N ASP A 160 -11.39 6.17 -7.84
CA ASP A 160 -10.94 6.90 -9.02
C ASP A 160 -9.42 7.04 -9.03
N PHE A 161 -8.84 7.47 -7.91
CA PHE A 161 -7.39 7.63 -7.77
C PHE A 161 -6.65 6.31 -7.82
N MET A 162 -7.14 5.28 -7.12
CA MET A 162 -6.51 3.96 -7.17
C MET A 162 -6.53 3.41 -8.60
N ARG A 163 -7.64 3.49 -9.30
CA ARG A 163 -7.76 3.01 -10.67
C ARG A 163 -7.00 3.88 -11.67
N GLY A 164 -7.04 5.20 -11.51
CA GLY A 164 -6.27 6.14 -12.33
C GLY A 164 -4.76 5.89 -12.25
N ALA A 165 -4.23 5.66 -11.05
CA ALA A 165 -2.83 5.32 -10.86
C ALA A 165 -2.43 3.97 -11.49
N LEU A 166 -3.36 3.00 -11.65
CA LEU A 166 -3.07 1.75 -12.36
C LEU A 166 -2.79 1.95 -13.86
N PHE A 167 -3.42 2.95 -14.46
CA PHE A 167 -3.23 3.27 -15.88
C PHE A 167 -2.03 4.21 -16.13
N SER A 168 -1.51 4.82 -15.10
CA SER A 168 -0.30 5.65 -15.16
C SER A 168 0.93 4.80 -15.42
N LYS A 169 1.84 5.29 -16.29
CA LYS A 169 3.15 4.66 -16.50
C LYS A 169 3.93 4.67 -15.17
N ASN A 170 4.39 3.49 -14.72
CA ASN A 170 5.01 3.25 -13.42
C ASN A 170 4.12 3.62 -12.21
N GLY A 171 2.81 3.72 -12.41
CA GLY A 171 1.88 4.07 -11.36
C GLY A 171 1.78 3.00 -10.28
N ARG A 172 1.51 3.42 -9.05
CA ARG A 172 1.43 2.55 -7.87
C ARG A 172 0.19 2.88 -7.05
N THR A 173 -0.47 1.82 -6.57
CA THR A 173 -1.60 1.94 -5.64
C THR A 173 -1.19 1.37 -4.30
N ILE A 174 -1.32 2.18 -3.25
CA ILE A 174 -0.93 1.85 -1.89
C ILE A 174 -2.15 1.99 -0.99
N LEU A 175 -2.58 0.86 -0.43
CA LEU A 175 -3.65 0.81 0.55
C LEU A 175 -3.04 0.58 1.93
N ALA A 176 -3.14 1.58 2.80
CA ALA A 176 -2.56 1.54 4.13
C ALA A 176 -3.63 1.40 5.20
N LEU A 177 -3.42 0.51 6.16
CA LEU A 177 -4.33 0.34 7.28
C LEU A 177 -3.58 -0.16 8.52
N LYS A 178 -4.11 0.13 9.71
CA LYS A 178 -3.67 -0.56 10.91
C LYS A 178 -4.06 -2.03 10.81
N SER A 179 -3.23 -2.94 11.31
CA SER A 179 -3.57 -4.36 11.33
C SER A 179 -4.73 -4.70 12.27
N THR A 180 -5.02 -3.83 13.25
CA THR A 180 -6.05 -4.05 14.28
C THR A 180 -6.90 -2.81 14.54
N SER A 181 -8.01 -2.98 15.25
CA SER A 181 -8.82 -1.91 15.87
C SER A 181 -8.05 -1.20 17.00
N ARG A 182 -8.64 -0.14 17.57
CA ARG A 182 -7.98 0.71 18.60
C ARG A 182 -7.46 -0.04 19.81
N ASP A 183 -8.15 -1.07 20.23
CA ASP A 183 -7.90 -1.89 21.42
C ASP A 183 -7.22 -3.21 21.10
N ASP A 184 -6.73 -3.38 19.87
CA ASP A 184 -6.07 -4.58 19.35
C ASP A 184 -6.89 -5.88 19.52
N THR A 185 -8.22 -5.76 19.66
CA THR A 185 -9.10 -6.91 19.85
C THR A 185 -9.65 -7.46 18.54
N ILE A 186 -9.65 -6.67 17.46
CA ILE A 186 -10.25 -7.04 16.17
C ILE A 186 -9.22 -6.85 15.06
N SER A 187 -9.02 -7.88 14.24
CA SER A 187 -8.20 -7.77 13.02
C SER A 187 -8.90 -6.95 11.94
N ARG A 188 -8.14 -6.11 11.25
CA ARG A 188 -8.62 -5.37 10.06
C ARG A 188 -8.26 -6.08 8.75
N ILE A 189 -7.40 -7.09 8.82
CA ILE A 189 -7.25 -8.09 7.77
C ILE A 189 -8.18 -9.23 8.14
N VAL A 190 -9.18 -9.50 7.31
CA VAL A 190 -10.29 -10.42 7.62
C VAL A 190 -10.40 -11.54 6.59
N PRO A 191 -10.94 -12.73 6.93
CA PRO A 191 -11.12 -13.83 5.98
C PRO A 191 -12.00 -13.47 4.79
N ALA A 192 -13.05 -12.70 5.02
CA ALA A 192 -13.96 -12.07 4.06
C ALA A 192 -14.52 -10.80 4.67
N LEU A 193 -14.84 -9.81 3.86
CA LEU A 193 -15.59 -8.64 4.32
C LEU A 193 -16.91 -9.09 4.94
N LYS A 194 -17.38 -8.35 5.92
CA LYS A 194 -18.67 -8.64 6.56
C LYS A 194 -19.79 -8.52 5.54
N GLU A 195 -20.84 -9.30 5.77
CA GLU A 195 -22.06 -9.22 4.96
C GLU A 195 -22.58 -7.79 4.93
N GLN A 196 -23.06 -7.34 3.75
CA GLN A 196 -23.53 -5.99 3.44
C GLN A 196 -22.45 -4.87 3.53
N ALA A 197 -21.17 -5.20 3.70
CA ALA A 197 -20.13 -4.19 3.60
C ALA A 197 -19.99 -3.67 2.17
N GLY A 198 -19.83 -2.36 2.02
CA GLY A 198 -19.46 -1.75 0.74
C GLY A 198 -18.07 -2.23 0.30
N VAL A 199 -17.92 -2.61 -0.95
CA VAL A 199 -16.60 -2.93 -1.53
C VAL A 199 -16.08 -1.67 -2.21
N THR A 200 -15.37 -0.84 -1.46
CA THR A 200 -14.79 0.41 -1.99
C THR A 200 -13.76 0.11 -3.05
N LEU A 201 -12.92 -0.91 -2.84
CA LEU A 201 -11.94 -1.38 -3.80
C LEU A 201 -12.10 -2.85 -4.12
N ASN A 202 -12.21 -3.19 -5.39
CA ASN A 202 -12.13 -4.56 -5.82
C ASN A 202 -10.66 -5.06 -5.78
N ARG A 203 -10.47 -6.38 -5.78
CA ARG A 203 -9.15 -7.02 -5.69
C ARG A 203 -8.19 -6.66 -6.83
N GLY A 204 -8.69 -6.24 -7.99
CA GLY A 204 -7.88 -5.87 -9.14
C GLY A 204 -7.21 -4.49 -8.99
N ASP A 205 -7.81 -3.60 -8.21
CA ASP A 205 -7.34 -2.23 -8.04
C ASP A 205 -6.29 -2.09 -6.91
N VAL A 206 -6.09 -3.14 -6.08
CA VAL A 206 -5.16 -3.13 -4.95
C VAL A 206 -3.86 -3.83 -5.32
N ARG A 207 -2.74 -3.07 -5.38
CA ARG A 207 -1.39 -3.63 -5.63
C ARG A 207 -0.56 -3.76 -4.37
N TYR A 208 -0.40 -2.68 -3.60
CA TYR A 208 0.34 -2.69 -2.34
C TYR A 208 -0.61 -2.52 -1.17
N VAL A 209 -0.43 -3.35 -0.15
CA VAL A 209 -1.12 -3.22 1.14
C VAL A 209 -0.05 -3.05 2.21
N VAL A 210 -0.22 -2.04 3.06
CA VAL A 210 0.78 -1.67 4.07
C VAL A 210 0.15 -1.63 5.45
N THR A 211 0.78 -2.32 6.39
CA THR A 211 0.48 -2.25 7.82
C THR A 211 1.74 -1.89 8.60
N GLU A 212 1.66 -1.80 9.91
CA GLU A 212 2.81 -1.69 10.81
C GLU A 212 3.73 -2.93 10.76
N TYR A 213 3.24 -4.07 10.28
CA TYR A 213 3.99 -5.32 10.17
C TYR A 213 4.63 -5.55 8.80
N GLY A 214 4.50 -4.60 7.88
CA GLY A 214 5.20 -4.66 6.59
C GLY A 214 4.33 -4.35 5.38
N ILE A 215 4.81 -4.79 4.22
CA ILE A 215 4.26 -4.48 2.90
C ILE A 215 3.92 -5.80 2.19
N ALA A 216 2.67 -5.92 1.72
CA ALA A 216 2.24 -7.01 0.84
C ALA A 216 2.03 -6.47 -0.58
N TYR A 217 2.67 -7.10 -1.56
CA TYR A 217 2.45 -6.83 -2.98
C TYR A 217 1.52 -7.89 -3.56
N LEU A 218 0.36 -7.49 -4.10
CA LEU A 218 -0.71 -8.40 -4.51
C LEU A 218 -0.86 -8.55 -6.03
N HIS A 219 -0.23 -7.69 -6.83
CA HIS A 219 -0.36 -7.74 -8.28
C HIS A 219 0.29 -9.00 -8.85
N GLY A 220 -0.37 -9.64 -9.82
CA GLY A 220 0.12 -10.86 -10.46
C GLY A 220 0.02 -12.12 -9.60
N LYS A 221 -0.51 -12.03 -8.37
CA LYS A 221 -0.64 -13.15 -7.44
C LYS A 221 -2.01 -13.83 -7.55
N ASN A 222 -2.03 -15.15 -7.46
CA ASN A 222 -3.24 -15.94 -7.31
C ASN A 222 -3.86 -15.75 -5.91
N ILE A 223 -5.07 -16.28 -5.68
CA ILE A 223 -5.81 -16.08 -4.42
C ILE A 223 -5.03 -16.59 -3.20
N ARG A 224 -4.39 -17.76 -3.31
CA ARG A 224 -3.57 -18.32 -2.23
C ARG A 224 -2.40 -17.41 -1.87
N GLU A 225 -1.65 -16.97 -2.86
CA GLU A 225 -0.50 -16.08 -2.67
C GLU A 225 -0.91 -14.72 -2.08
N ARG A 226 -2.07 -14.20 -2.51
CA ARG A 226 -2.64 -12.98 -1.94
C ARG A 226 -2.99 -13.18 -0.47
N ALA A 227 -3.69 -14.27 -0.14
CA ALA A 227 -4.05 -14.61 1.23
C ALA A 227 -2.81 -14.72 2.13
N MET A 228 -1.79 -15.47 1.70
CA MET A 228 -0.56 -15.63 2.47
C MET A 228 0.21 -14.31 2.64
N SER A 229 0.27 -13.47 1.59
CA SER A 229 0.90 -12.15 1.67
C SER A 229 0.19 -11.22 2.68
N LEU A 230 -1.14 -11.24 2.71
CA LEU A 230 -1.93 -10.44 3.65
C LEU A 230 -1.82 -10.98 5.09
N ILE A 231 -1.81 -12.30 5.26
CA ILE A 231 -1.59 -12.93 6.58
C ILE A 231 -0.22 -12.56 7.14
N ALA A 232 0.82 -12.48 6.29
CA ALA A 232 2.17 -12.13 6.73
C ALA A 232 2.25 -10.72 7.33
N ILE A 233 1.44 -9.77 6.87
CA ILE A 233 1.38 -8.39 7.39
C ILE A 233 0.24 -8.16 8.38
N ALA A 234 -0.53 -9.18 8.73
CA ALA A 234 -1.53 -9.11 9.80
C ALA A 234 -0.84 -9.07 11.18
N HIS A 235 -1.56 -8.55 12.18
CA HIS A 235 -1.08 -8.62 13.56
C HIS A 235 -0.79 -10.09 13.96
N PRO A 236 0.39 -10.40 14.55
CA PRO A 236 0.81 -11.77 14.84
C PRO A 236 -0.22 -12.61 15.58
N LYS A 237 -0.93 -12.02 16.53
CA LYS A 237 -2.01 -12.63 17.32
C LYS A 237 -3.12 -13.25 16.46
N PHE A 238 -3.41 -12.66 15.28
CA PHE A 238 -4.51 -13.10 14.42
C PHE A 238 -4.08 -14.02 13.27
N ARG A 239 -2.77 -14.15 13.00
CA ARG A 239 -2.27 -14.98 11.89
C ARG A 239 -2.72 -16.43 11.97
N PRO A 240 -2.64 -17.13 13.14
CA PRO A 240 -3.14 -18.51 13.26
C PRO A 240 -4.62 -18.63 12.92
N TRP A 241 -5.45 -17.71 13.42
CA TRP A 241 -6.88 -17.68 13.10
C TRP A 241 -7.14 -17.44 11.61
N LEU A 242 -6.41 -16.50 10.98
CA LEU A 242 -6.55 -16.22 9.55
C LEU A 242 -6.15 -17.43 8.68
N ILE A 243 -5.12 -18.18 9.06
CA ILE A 243 -4.70 -19.42 8.40
C ILE A 243 -5.83 -20.45 8.47
N GLU A 244 -6.39 -20.71 9.64
CA GLU A 244 -7.47 -21.69 9.80
C GLU A 244 -8.74 -21.29 9.02
N GLU A 245 -9.11 -20.02 9.05
CA GLU A 245 -10.24 -19.52 8.26
C GLU A 245 -9.99 -19.60 6.75
N ALA A 246 -8.73 -19.32 6.31
CA ALA A 246 -8.35 -19.46 4.90
C ALA A 246 -8.40 -20.92 4.41
N LYS A 247 -7.97 -21.88 5.26
CA LYS A 247 -8.11 -23.32 4.98
C LYS A 247 -9.56 -23.75 4.86
N LYS A 248 -10.41 -23.35 5.82
CA LYS A 248 -11.85 -23.66 5.81
C LYS A 248 -12.55 -23.16 4.54
N ARG A 249 -12.12 -22.01 4.03
CA ARG A 249 -12.66 -21.36 2.83
C ARG A 249 -12.02 -21.85 1.52
N GLY A 250 -11.04 -22.75 1.58
CA GLY A 250 -10.30 -23.24 0.42
C GLY A 250 -9.44 -22.17 -0.27
N LEU A 251 -9.09 -21.08 0.43
CA LEU A 251 -8.24 -20.02 -0.11
C LEU A 251 -6.76 -20.43 -0.13
N ILE A 252 -6.36 -21.32 0.77
CA ILE A 252 -5.02 -21.90 0.86
C ILE A 252 -5.13 -23.42 0.99
N PHE A 253 -4.02 -24.14 0.82
CA PHE A 253 -4.00 -25.59 0.97
C PHE A 253 -4.31 -26.01 2.40
N LYS A 254 -4.94 -27.19 2.57
CA LYS A 254 -5.27 -27.75 3.89
C LYS A 254 -4.01 -28.03 4.72
N ASP A 255 -2.93 -28.42 4.06
CA ASP A 255 -1.61 -28.70 4.61
C ASP A 255 -0.68 -27.48 4.63
N GLN A 256 -1.22 -26.26 4.33
CA GLN A 256 -0.45 -25.04 4.39
C GLN A 256 0.16 -24.88 5.78
N ALA A 257 1.50 -24.93 5.87
CA ALA A 257 2.21 -24.68 7.10
C ALA A 257 2.16 -23.18 7.45
N PHE A 258 2.06 -22.88 8.72
CA PHE A 258 2.30 -21.58 9.29
C PHE A 258 3.46 -21.73 10.27
N ILE A 259 4.63 -21.20 9.92
CA ILE A 259 5.79 -21.16 10.81
C ILE A 259 5.70 -19.83 11.57
N PRO A 260 5.30 -19.82 12.85
CA PRO A 260 5.39 -18.63 13.66
C PRO A 260 6.88 -18.35 13.88
N GLY A 261 7.43 -17.34 13.21
CA GLY A 261 8.75 -16.81 13.57
C GLY A 261 8.75 -16.38 15.04
N LYS A 262 9.91 -16.32 15.70
CA LYS A 262 10.04 -15.88 17.11
C LYS A 262 9.33 -14.55 17.39
N ARG A 263 9.04 -13.72 16.33
CA ARG A 263 8.20 -12.52 16.37
C ARG A 263 7.25 -12.39 15.20
N GLY A 264 7.26 -13.31 14.23
CA GLY A 264 6.49 -13.22 13.00
C GLY A 264 6.90 -12.05 12.10
N GLU A 265 8.01 -11.41 12.39
CA GLU A 265 8.55 -10.31 11.60
C GLU A 265 9.46 -10.86 10.52
N TYR A 266 9.22 -10.41 9.32
CA TYR A 266 10.13 -10.65 8.21
C TYR A 266 11.41 -9.83 8.44
N PRO A 267 12.63 -10.42 8.38
CA PRO A 267 13.87 -9.71 8.69
C PRO A 267 14.24 -8.76 7.56
N GLU A 268 13.65 -7.58 7.56
CA GLU A 268 13.85 -6.53 6.54
C GLU A 268 15.27 -5.97 6.52
N ASP A 269 15.96 -6.02 7.64
CA ASP A 269 17.36 -5.64 7.81
C ASP A 269 18.33 -6.47 6.96
N LEU A 270 17.88 -7.64 6.48
CA LEU A 270 18.62 -8.48 5.55
C LEU A 270 18.30 -8.21 4.07
N GLU A 271 17.39 -7.27 3.76
CA GLU A 271 17.15 -6.83 2.39
C GLU A 271 18.28 -5.92 1.90
N THR A 272 18.84 -6.20 0.73
CA THR A 272 19.92 -5.39 0.16
C THR A 272 19.89 -5.39 -1.36
N PHE A 273 20.44 -4.35 -1.95
CA PHE A 273 20.69 -4.26 -3.39
C PHE A 273 22.18 -4.43 -3.66
N LEU A 274 22.51 -5.28 -4.58
CA LEU A 274 23.86 -5.44 -5.10
C LEU A 274 23.90 -5.09 -6.58
N THR A 275 24.96 -4.41 -7.00
CA THR A 275 25.23 -4.18 -8.42
C THR A 275 26.24 -5.21 -8.91
N THR A 276 25.90 -5.94 -9.97
CA THR A 276 26.80 -6.90 -10.59
C THR A 276 27.94 -6.18 -11.33
N LYS A 277 28.96 -6.93 -11.73
CA LYS A 277 30.06 -6.42 -12.57
C LYS A 277 29.60 -5.91 -13.95
N THR A 278 28.37 -6.24 -14.34
CA THR A 278 27.72 -5.83 -15.61
C THR A 278 26.63 -4.77 -15.39
N ASP A 279 26.71 -4.01 -14.29
CA ASP A 279 25.78 -2.93 -13.91
C ASP A 279 24.31 -3.34 -13.76
N VAL A 280 24.03 -4.63 -13.55
CA VAL A 280 22.68 -5.11 -13.23
C VAL A 280 22.45 -5.01 -11.71
N GLN A 281 21.40 -4.30 -11.30
CA GLN A 281 20.98 -4.28 -9.90
C GLN A 281 20.22 -5.56 -9.55
N ILE A 282 20.68 -6.26 -8.50
CA ILE A 282 20.04 -7.45 -7.95
C ILE A 282 19.51 -7.12 -6.56
N PHE A 283 18.24 -7.39 -6.34
CA PHE A 283 17.62 -7.32 -5.03
C PHE A 283 17.74 -8.66 -4.32
N ILE A 284 18.45 -8.68 -3.20
CA ILE A 284 18.64 -9.87 -2.36
C ILE A 284 17.82 -9.68 -1.09
N ARG A 285 17.03 -10.66 -0.76
CA ARG A 285 16.18 -10.67 0.44
C ARG A 285 15.95 -12.08 0.99
N PRO A 286 15.57 -12.21 2.25
CA PRO A 286 15.09 -13.47 2.80
C PRO A 286 13.85 -13.99 2.06
N VAL A 287 13.66 -15.29 2.09
CA VAL A 287 12.52 -15.97 1.47
C VAL A 287 11.24 -15.64 2.26
N LYS A 288 10.17 -15.32 1.54
CA LYS A 288 8.82 -15.11 2.09
C LYS A 288 7.96 -16.35 1.84
N ILE A 289 6.98 -16.60 2.68
CA ILE A 289 6.00 -17.70 2.47
C ILE A 289 5.31 -17.57 1.10
N SER A 290 5.13 -16.34 0.62
CA SER A 290 4.58 -16.07 -0.71
C SER A 290 5.49 -16.46 -1.88
N ASP A 291 6.73 -16.86 -1.64
CA ASP A 291 7.69 -17.19 -2.70
C ASP A 291 7.62 -18.67 -3.13
N GLU A 292 6.67 -19.43 -2.60
CA GLU A 292 6.53 -20.86 -2.90
C GLU A 292 6.48 -21.16 -4.40
N SER A 293 5.72 -20.36 -5.17
CA SER A 293 5.65 -20.54 -6.63
C SER A 293 7.01 -20.32 -7.29
N LEU A 294 7.75 -19.27 -6.88
CA LEU A 294 9.07 -18.96 -7.39
C LEU A 294 10.09 -20.06 -7.04
N LEU A 295 10.00 -20.62 -5.83
CA LEU A 295 10.85 -21.73 -5.40
C LEU A 295 10.53 -23.01 -6.17
N LYS A 296 9.25 -23.27 -6.47
CA LYS A 296 8.85 -24.38 -7.35
C LYS A 296 9.39 -24.21 -8.75
N ASP A 297 9.17 -23.07 -9.37
CA ASP A 297 9.65 -22.78 -10.71
C ASP A 297 11.17 -22.92 -10.78
N PHE A 298 11.88 -22.36 -9.79
CA PHE A 298 13.32 -22.52 -9.67
C PHE A 298 13.72 -23.98 -9.57
N PHE A 299 13.07 -24.80 -8.72
CA PHE A 299 13.38 -26.22 -8.58
C PHE A 299 13.23 -26.98 -9.90
N TYR A 300 12.13 -26.76 -10.61
CA TYR A 300 11.86 -27.45 -11.87
C TYR A 300 12.71 -26.97 -13.06
N THR A 301 13.41 -25.84 -12.91
CA THR A 301 14.41 -25.39 -13.90
C THR A 301 15.81 -25.97 -13.66
N LEU A 302 16.05 -26.60 -12.53
CA LEU A 302 17.33 -27.20 -12.21
C LEU A 302 17.56 -28.50 -13.00
N SER A 303 18.81 -28.73 -13.43
CA SER A 303 19.19 -30.03 -14.00
C SER A 303 19.21 -31.14 -12.94
N ASP A 304 18.98 -32.37 -13.35
CA ASP A 304 19.01 -33.55 -12.46
C ASP A 304 20.29 -33.58 -11.62
N LYS A 305 21.45 -33.30 -12.24
CA LYS A 305 22.76 -33.21 -11.56
C LYS A 305 22.75 -32.12 -10.48
N THR A 306 22.17 -30.98 -10.74
CA THR A 306 22.08 -29.89 -9.77
C THR A 306 21.16 -30.25 -8.62
N ILE A 307 20.05 -30.91 -8.91
CA ILE A 307 19.09 -31.40 -7.89
C ILE A 307 19.80 -32.44 -6.99
N GLU A 308 20.45 -33.39 -7.57
CA GLU A 308 21.18 -34.42 -6.82
C GLU A 308 22.26 -33.81 -5.92
N THR A 309 23.07 -32.89 -6.45
CA THR A 309 24.16 -32.24 -5.70
C THR A 309 23.62 -31.36 -4.58
N ARG A 310 22.52 -30.61 -4.82
CA ARG A 310 21.98 -29.65 -3.87
C ARG A 310 21.17 -30.31 -2.76
N PHE A 311 20.41 -31.36 -3.10
CA PHE A 311 19.49 -32.03 -2.17
C PHE A 311 19.99 -33.40 -1.68
N ILE A 312 21.16 -33.83 -2.14
CA ILE A 312 21.77 -35.12 -1.80
C ILE A 312 20.78 -36.29 -2.01
N SER A 313 19.89 -36.13 -3.00
CA SER A 313 18.90 -37.14 -3.38
C SER A 313 18.37 -36.86 -4.80
N SER A 314 18.04 -37.92 -5.54
CA SER A 314 17.41 -37.81 -6.85
C SER A 314 15.91 -37.50 -6.69
N ARG A 315 15.61 -36.27 -6.30
CA ARG A 315 14.23 -35.78 -6.15
C ARG A 315 13.63 -35.46 -7.50
N LYS A 316 12.43 -35.98 -7.76
CA LYS A 316 11.64 -35.68 -8.97
C LYS A 316 10.52 -34.69 -8.76
N ASP A 317 10.22 -34.36 -7.50
CA ASP A 317 9.13 -33.44 -7.13
C ASP A 317 9.49 -32.54 -5.93
N MET A 318 8.79 -31.44 -5.81
CA MET A 318 8.87 -30.52 -4.70
C MET A 318 7.44 -30.30 -4.16
N PRO A 319 6.97 -31.17 -3.25
CA PRO A 319 5.63 -31.02 -2.66
C PRO A 319 5.54 -29.76 -1.79
N ASN A 320 4.32 -29.18 -1.70
CA ASN A 320 4.05 -27.93 -0.97
C ASN A 320 4.54 -27.98 0.49
N GLU A 321 4.33 -29.09 1.17
CA GLU A 321 4.77 -29.28 2.56
C GLU A 321 6.26 -29.04 2.78
N ARG A 322 7.09 -29.37 1.79
CA ARG A 322 8.56 -29.16 1.87
C ARG A 322 9.03 -27.78 1.45
N LEU A 323 8.21 -27.05 0.69
CA LEU A 323 8.50 -25.66 0.33
C LEU A 323 8.19 -24.70 1.46
N GLN A 324 7.43 -25.17 2.46
CA GLN A 324 6.93 -24.37 3.55
C GLN A 324 7.72 -24.55 4.85
N ASN A 325 8.57 -25.55 4.91
CA ASN A 325 9.53 -25.86 5.98
C ASN A 325 10.95 -25.40 5.60
#